data_7eb09baf3a00cd4c0c04c88cf66a3277
#
_entry.id   7eb09baf3a00cd4c0c04c88cf66a3277
#
_cell.length_a   1.000
_cell.length_b   1.000
_cell.length_c   1.000
_cell.angle_alpha   90.00
_cell.angle_beta   90.00
_cell.angle_gamma   90.00
#
_symmetry.space_group_name_H-M   'P 1'
#
loop_
_entity.id
_entity.type
_entity.pdbx_description
1 polymer ?
#
loop_
_entity_poly.entity_id
_entity_poly.type
_entity_poly.pdbx_seq_one_letter_code
_entity_poly.pdbx_strand_id
1 'polypeptide(L)'
;VRKILGHDSFSYLVGLKFDGASIRLRYERGALVLGATRGDGQRGDDITKNIRTIQDIPLFLEGNPPAVVEVRGEAFMEKEAFARLNNYREEAGLSVFANPRNSTAGSLKMQDPKEVARRPIRFFAFDLLFEDGIDRNQDQKLALIKTYICKIFTNL
;
A
#
# COMPACT_ATOMS: atom_id res chain seq x y z
N VAL A 1 -8.17 2.76 -27.13
CA VAL A 1 -8.51 4.07 -26.52
C VAL A 1 -9.27 4.92 -27.53
N ARG A 2 -8.74 5.26 -28.72
CA ARG A 2 -9.41 6.06 -29.79
C ARG A 2 -10.84 5.57 -30.09
N LYS A 3 -11.05 4.27 -30.28
CA LYS A 3 -12.37 3.68 -30.55
C LYS A 3 -13.38 3.86 -29.44
N ILE A 4 -12.93 4.06 -28.19
CA ILE A 4 -13.79 4.22 -27.02
C ILE A 4 -14.08 5.71 -26.78
N LEU A 5 -13.06 6.56 -26.89
CA LEU A 5 -13.18 7.99 -26.62
C LEU A 5 -13.72 8.80 -27.80
N GLY A 6 -13.63 8.28 -29.03
CA GLY A 6 -14.08 8.98 -30.24
C GLY A 6 -13.21 10.17 -30.67
N HIS A 7 -12.06 10.39 -30.00
CA HIS A 7 -11.11 11.46 -30.31
C HIS A 7 -9.67 11.03 -30.02
N ASP A 8 -8.71 11.81 -30.52
CA ASP A 8 -7.26 11.55 -30.40
C ASP A 8 -6.57 12.42 -29.35
N SER A 9 -7.28 13.35 -28.72
CA SER A 9 -6.74 14.25 -27.71
C SER A 9 -6.86 13.62 -26.33
N PHE A 10 -5.86 12.81 -25.93
CA PHE A 10 -5.73 12.26 -24.59
C PHE A 10 -4.25 12.09 -24.22
N SER A 11 -3.97 12.11 -22.93
CA SER A 11 -2.65 11.84 -22.39
C SER A 11 -2.66 10.53 -21.61
N TYR A 12 -1.47 9.92 -21.45
CA TYR A 12 -1.27 8.73 -20.61
C TYR A 12 -0.53 9.12 -19.34
N LEU A 13 -1.00 8.63 -18.22
CA LEU A 13 -0.22 8.58 -16.98
C LEU A 13 0.40 7.19 -16.87
N VAL A 14 1.73 7.12 -16.79
CA VAL A 14 2.46 5.87 -16.66
C VAL A 14 2.98 5.76 -15.23
N GLY A 15 2.76 4.62 -14.60
CA GLY A 15 3.22 4.34 -13.25
C GLY A 15 3.83 2.95 -13.12
N LEU A 16 4.64 2.73 -12.09
CA LEU A 16 5.16 1.43 -11.75
C LEU A 16 4.04 0.50 -11.26
N LYS A 17 4.08 -0.76 -11.68
CA LYS A 17 3.20 -1.79 -11.17
C LYS A 17 3.96 -2.67 -10.19
N PHE A 18 3.71 -2.48 -8.91
CA PHE A 18 4.29 -3.32 -7.87
C PHE A 18 3.56 -4.66 -7.80
N ASP A 19 4.30 -5.71 -7.45
CA ASP A 19 3.76 -7.05 -7.24
C ASP A 19 3.78 -7.39 -5.74
N GLY A 20 2.63 -7.28 -5.12
CA GLY A 20 2.47 -7.44 -3.68
C GLY A 20 1.04 -7.80 -3.28
N ALA A 21 0.58 -7.25 -2.20
CA ALA A 21 -0.78 -7.38 -1.67
C ALA A 21 -1.43 -6.01 -1.59
N SER A 22 -2.57 -5.85 -2.27
CA SER A 22 -3.34 -4.59 -2.20
C SER A 22 -3.96 -4.41 -0.84
N ILE A 23 -3.78 -3.22 -0.28
CA ILE A 23 -4.33 -2.82 1.01
C ILE A 23 -5.03 -1.48 0.92
N ARG A 24 -5.97 -1.26 1.83
CA ARG A 24 -6.66 0.02 2.05
C ARG A 24 -6.35 0.52 3.44
N LEU A 25 -6.06 1.81 3.54
CA LEU A 25 -5.78 2.52 4.78
C LEU A 25 -6.81 3.63 4.93
N ARG A 26 -7.60 3.59 6.01
CA ARG A 26 -8.54 4.66 6.33
C ARG A 26 -7.95 5.57 7.38
N TYR A 27 -7.96 6.85 7.06
CA TYR A 27 -7.56 7.91 7.97
C TYR A 27 -8.78 8.77 8.33
N GLU A 28 -8.92 9.08 9.60
CA GLU A 28 -9.93 10.00 10.10
C GLU A 28 -9.26 11.13 10.87
N ARG A 29 -9.54 12.37 10.46
CA ARG A 29 -8.86 13.57 11.00
C ARG A 29 -7.34 13.42 11.00
N GLY A 30 -6.82 12.86 9.93
CA GLY A 30 -5.40 12.60 9.72
C GLY A 30 -4.85 11.33 10.40
N ALA A 31 -5.53 10.73 11.36
CA ALA A 31 -5.06 9.55 12.08
C ALA A 31 -5.43 8.24 11.38
N LEU A 32 -4.50 7.27 11.30
CA LEU A 32 -4.77 5.92 10.78
C LEU A 32 -5.69 5.16 11.74
N VAL A 33 -6.92 4.89 11.30
CA VAL A 33 -7.93 4.17 12.10
C VAL A 33 -8.12 2.73 11.64
N LEU A 34 -7.95 2.42 10.34
CA LEU A 34 -8.14 1.09 9.79
C LEU A 34 -7.13 0.79 8.69
N GLY A 35 -6.56 -0.41 8.72
CA GLY A 35 -5.85 -1.03 7.62
C GLY A 35 -6.48 -2.37 7.26
N ALA A 36 -6.87 -2.57 6.01
CA ALA A 36 -7.56 -3.77 5.56
C ALA A 36 -6.96 -4.33 4.27
N THR A 37 -6.99 -5.65 4.12
CA THR A 37 -6.67 -6.31 2.85
C THR A 37 -7.79 -6.03 1.83
N ARG A 38 -7.47 -6.17 0.54
CA ARG A 38 -8.48 -6.05 -0.53
C ARG A 38 -9.57 -7.11 -0.42
N GLY A 39 -9.22 -8.33 0.05
CA GLY A 39 -10.13 -9.48 0.06
C GLY A 39 -10.71 -9.77 -1.32
N ASP A 40 -12.02 -10.04 -1.36
CA ASP A 40 -12.81 -10.25 -2.58
C ASP A 40 -13.27 -8.93 -3.26
N GLY A 41 -12.88 -7.79 -2.71
CA GLY A 41 -13.29 -6.45 -3.15
C GLY A 41 -14.45 -5.85 -2.32
N GLN A 42 -15.21 -6.67 -1.62
CA GLN A 42 -16.29 -6.24 -0.71
C GLN A 42 -15.89 -6.45 0.76
N ARG A 43 -15.24 -7.56 1.07
CA ARG A 43 -14.79 -7.92 2.42
C ARG A 43 -13.31 -8.20 2.40
N GLY A 44 -12.59 -7.61 3.34
CA GLY A 44 -11.16 -7.82 3.58
C GLY A 44 -10.89 -8.05 5.06
N ASP A 45 -9.73 -8.63 5.38
CA ASP A 45 -9.31 -8.82 6.76
C ASP A 45 -8.85 -7.48 7.35
N ASP A 46 -9.25 -7.20 8.60
CA ASP A 46 -8.67 -6.12 9.39
C ASP A 46 -7.25 -6.53 9.81
N ILE A 47 -6.28 -5.79 9.32
CA ILE A 47 -4.86 -5.97 9.59
C ILE A 47 -4.23 -4.71 10.22
N THR A 48 -5.03 -3.87 10.84
CA THR A 48 -4.63 -2.56 11.36
C THR A 48 -3.41 -2.65 12.29
N LYS A 49 -3.37 -3.63 13.19
CA LYS A 49 -2.24 -3.82 14.10
C LYS A 49 -0.93 -4.10 13.36
N ASN A 50 -1.00 -4.89 12.29
CA ASN A 50 0.14 -5.24 11.46
C ASN A 50 0.59 -4.06 10.59
N ILE A 51 -0.37 -3.35 9.99
CA ILE A 51 -0.11 -2.15 9.18
C ILE A 51 0.66 -1.09 9.97
N ARG A 52 0.32 -0.89 11.23
CA ARG A 52 1.00 0.08 12.11
C ARG A 52 2.48 -0.19 12.33
N THR A 53 2.97 -1.38 12.00
CA THR A 53 4.39 -1.74 12.11
C THR A 53 5.18 -1.47 10.84
N ILE A 54 4.53 -1.16 9.72
CA ILE A 54 5.17 -0.89 8.43
C ILE A 54 5.68 0.55 8.41
N GLN A 55 6.99 0.74 8.31
CA GLN A 55 7.63 2.06 8.44
C GLN A 55 7.21 3.07 7.36
N ASP A 56 6.87 2.60 6.17
CA ASP A 56 6.43 3.45 5.06
C ASP A 56 5.01 3.98 5.26
N ILE A 57 4.23 3.43 6.19
CA ILE A 57 2.84 3.84 6.42
C ILE A 57 2.80 4.83 7.58
N PRO A 58 2.48 6.11 7.35
CA PRO A 58 2.38 7.08 8.41
C PRO A 58 1.17 6.77 9.31
N LEU A 59 1.35 6.91 10.61
CA LEU A 59 0.24 6.82 11.56
C LEU A 59 -0.64 8.08 11.54
N PHE A 60 -0.07 9.19 11.06
CA PHE A 60 -0.74 10.46 10.86
C PHE A 60 -0.34 11.03 9.50
N LEU A 61 -1.33 11.49 8.73
CA LEU A 61 -1.11 12.20 7.48
C LEU A 61 -0.56 13.59 7.77
N GLU A 62 0.33 14.08 6.91
CA GLU A 62 0.88 15.44 6.98
C GLU A 62 -0.05 16.44 6.29
N GLY A 63 0.21 17.74 6.50
CA GLY A 63 -0.57 18.81 5.90
C GLY A 63 -1.96 18.96 6.53
N ASN A 64 -2.95 19.29 5.71
CA ASN A 64 -4.34 19.48 6.13
C ASN A 64 -5.28 18.51 5.36
N PRO A 65 -5.26 17.22 5.67
CA PRO A 65 -6.09 16.25 4.98
C PRO A 65 -7.58 16.48 5.29
N PRO A 66 -8.50 16.09 4.38
CA PRO A 66 -9.93 16.04 4.66
C PRO A 66 -10.25 15.16 5.87
N ALA A 67 -11.46 15.35 6.43
CA ALA A 67 -11.91 14.63 7.62
C ALA A 67 -11.79 13.12 7.50
N VAL A 68 -12.05 12.58 6.30
CA VAL A 68 -11.90 11.15 5.98
C VAL A 68 -11.14 11.01 4.66
N VAL A 69 -10.09 10.19 4.69
CA VAL A 69 -9.29 9.83 3.51
C VAL A 69 -9.06 8.33 3.50
N GLU A 70 -9.36 7.67 2.38
CA GLU A 70 -8.93 6.31 2.13
C GLU A 70 -7.72 6.32 1.18
N VAL A 71 -6.61 5.75 1.62
CA VAL A 71 -5.41 5.54 0.80
C VAL A 71 -5.40 4.11 0.30
N ARG A 72 -5.27 3.92 -0.99
CA ARG A 72 -5.07 2.61 -1.61
C ARG A 72 -3.65 2.46 -2.07
N GLY A 73 -3.09 1.30 -1.82
CA GLY A 73 -1.70 1.02 -2.18
C GLY A 73 -1.40 -0.47 -2.24
N GLU A 74 -0.17 -0.75 -2.57
CA GLU A 74 0.38 -2.10 -2.61
C GLU A 74 1.43 -2.24 -1.53
N ALA A 75 1.23 -3.19 -0.61
CA ALA A 75 2.28 -3.66 0.27
C ALA A 75 3.12 -4.69 -0.49
N PHE A 76 4.43 -4.56 -0.48
CA PHE A 76 5.32 -5.40 -1.26
C PHE A 76 6.64 -5.67 -0.54
N MET A 77 7.43 -6.58 -1.06
CA MET A 77 8.77 -6.89 -0.59
C MET A 77 9.73 -6.77 -1.76
N GLU A 78 10.83 -6.05 -1.57
CA GLU A 78 11.88 -5.94 -2.58
C GLU A 78 12.53 -7.30 -2.82
N LYS A 79 13.02 -7.55 -4.04
CA LYS A 79 13.56 -8.86 -4.45
C LYS A 79 14.72 -9.31 -3.57
N GLU A 80 15.64 -8.40 -3.27
CA GLU A 80 16.80 -8.67 -2.43
C GLU A 80 16.40 -8.97 -0.98
N ALA A 81 15.42 -8.26 -0.47
CA ALA A 81 14.89 -8.48 0.87
C ALA A 81 14.13 -9.82 0.98
N PHE A 82 13.40 -10.18 -0.06
CA PHE A 82 12.75 -11.48 -0.18
C PHE A 82 13.77 -12.63 -0.24
N ALA A 83 14.85 -12.47 -1.02
CA ALA A 83 15.90 -13.46 -1.10
C ALA A 83 16.57 -13.70 0.27
N ARG A 84 16.92 -12.61 0.98
CA ARG A 84 17.48 -12.72 2.35
C ARG A 84 16.52 -13.41 3.32
N LEU A 85 15.23 -13.10 3.22
CA LEU A 85 14.22 -13.75 4.06
C LEU A 85 14.14 -15.25 3.80
N ASN A 86 14.17 -15.67 2.53
CA ASN A 86 14.12 -17.09 2.17
C ASN A 86 15.38 -17.83 2.58
N ASN A 87 16.57 -17.24 2.41
CA ASN A 87 17.82 -17.84 2.88
C ASN A 87 17.78 -18.09 4.39
N TYR A 88 17.36 -17.07 5.18
CA TYR A 88 17.19 -17.25 6.63
C TYR A 88 16.21 -18.38 6.97
N ARG A 89 15.09 -18.50 6.23
CA ARG A 89 14.10 -19.57 6.46
C ARG A 89 14.67 -20.95 6.16
N GLU A 90 15.44 -21.08 5.09
CA GLU A 90 16.10 -22.32 4.69
C GLU A 90 17.13 -22.76 5.75
N GLU A 91 17.99 -21.83 6.21
CA GLU A 91 18.95 -22.08 7.29
C GLU A 91 18.26 -22.50 8.60
N ALA A 92 17.07 -21.95 8.88
CA ALA A 92 16.26 -22.30 10.05
C ALA A 92 15.42 -23.57 9.86
N GLY A 93 15.52 -24.28 8.73
CA GLY A 93 14.72 -25.47 8.43
C GLY A 93 13.22 -25.17 8.19
N LEU A 94 12.86 -23.94 7.86
CA LEU A 94 11.50 -23.50 7.61
C LEU A 94 11.19 -23.53 6.11
N SER A 95 9.94 -23.80 5.75
CA SER A 95 9.51 -23.73 4.34
C SER A 95 9.72 -22.34 3.75
N VAL A 96 10.35 -22.24 2.57
CA VAL A 96 10.54 -21.00 1.83
C VAL A 96 9.26 -20.53 1.17
N PHE A 97 9.14 -19.22 0.94
CA PHE A 97 8.04 -18.65 0.19
C PHE A 97 8.25 -18.79 -1.31
N ALA A 98 7.19 -19.07 -2.06
CA ALA A 98 7.25 -19.23 -3.51
C ALA A 98 7.58 -17.94 -4.27
N ASN A 99 7.11 -16.79 -3.75
CA ASN A 99 7.32 -15.48 -4.38
C ASN A 99 7.12 -14.34 -3.35
N PRO A 100 7.58 -13.10 -3.67
CA PRO A 100 7.44 -11.93 -2.80
C PRO A 100 5.98 -11.60 -2.45
N ARG A 101 5.05 -11.79 -3.38
CA ARG A 101 3.63 -11.53 -3.17
C ARG A 101 3.05 -12.42 -2.08
N ASN A 102 3.29 -13.72 -2.15
CA ASN A 102 2.81 -14.68 -1.15
C ASN A 102 3.45 -14.43 0.22
N SER A 103 4.76 -14.10 0.23
CA SER A 103 5.46 -13.73 1.46
C SER A 103 4.85 -12.49 2.10
N THR A 104 4.56 -11.45 1.32
CA THR A 104 3.94 -10.22 1.81
C THR A 104 2.53 -10.48 2.33
N ALA A 105 1.68 -11.13 1.53
CA ALA A 105 0.30 -11.41 1.90
C ALA A 105 0.19 -12.28 3.17
N GLY A 106 1.06 -13.30 3.29
CA GLY A 106 1.14 -14.13 4.50
C GLY A 106 1.62 -13.35 5.71
N SER A 107 2.63 -12.48 5.53
CA SER A 107 3.17 -11.65 6.62
C SER A 107 2.14 -10.65 7.16
N LEU A 108 1.35 -10.03 6.28
CA LEU A 108 0.31 -9.07 6.66
C LEU A 108 -0.80 -9.69 7.53
N LYS A 109 -1.00 -11.02 7.46
CA LYS A 109 -2.02 -11.76 8.19
C LYS A 109 -1.49 -12.48 9.44
N MET A 110 -0.23 -12.28 9.81
CA MET A 110 0.34 -12.87 11.03
C MET A 110 -0.38 -12.36 12.27
N GLN A 111 -0.50 -13.22 13.29
CA GLN A 111 -1.18 -12.88 14.53
C GLN A 111 -0.37 -11.93 15.42
N ASP A 112 0.95 -12.07 15.42
CA ASP A 112 1.84 -11.22 16.22
C ASP A 112 2.40 -10.06 15.37
N PRO A 113 2.03 -8.81 15.66
CA PRO A 113 2.56 -7.63 14.97
C PRO A 113 4.08 -7.47 15.12
N LYS A 114 4.68 -8.00 16.18
CA LYS A 114 6.14 -7.95 16.37
C LYS A 114 6.87 -8.78 15.30
N GLU A 115 6.28 -9.90 14.89
CA GLU A 115 6.82 -10.69 13.79
C GLU A 115 6.66 -9.98 12.45
N VAL A 116 5.55 -9.25 12.25
CA VAL A 116 5.36 -8.42 11.06
C VAL A 116 6.38 -7.29 11.00
N ALA A 117 6.67 -6.65 12.13
CA ALA A 117 7.67 -5.57 12.24
C ALA A 117 9.08 -6.01 11.80
N ARG A 118 9.40 -7.30 11.89
CA ARG A 118 10.67 -7.88 11.44
C ARG A 118 10.70 -8.19 9.95
N ARG A 119 9.56 -8.09 9.26
CA ARG A 119 9.46 -8.34 7.82
C ARG A 119 9.83 -7.07 7.05
N PRO A 120 10.63 -7.18 5.97
CA PRO A 120 11.02 -6.04 5.15
C PRO A 120 9.90 -5.65 4.18
N ILE A 121 8.71 -5.34 4.74
CA ILE A 121 7.55 -4.94 3.96
C ILE A 121 7.64 -3.44 3.70
N ARG A 122 7.46 -3.08 2.42
CA ARG A 122 7.37 -1.72 1.92
C ARG A 122 5.93 -1.44 1.49
N PHE A 123 5.60 -0.17 1.33
CA PHE A 123 4.28 0.24 0.87
C PHE A 123 4.38 1.32 -0.21
N PHE A 124 3.59 1.18 -1.27
CA PHE A 124 3.44 2.17 -2.33
C PHE A 124 1.98 2.57 -2.48
N ALA A 125 1.67 3.85 -2.18
CA ALA A 125 0.35 4.42 -2.38
C ALA A 125 0.15 4.81 -3.86
N PHE A 126 -1.00 4.45 -4.45
CA PHE A 126 -1.30 4.77 -5.84
C PHE A 126 -2.66 5.44 -6.06
N ASP A 127 -3.54 5.48 -5.06
CA ASP A 127 -4.85 6.12 -5.19
C ASP A 127 -5.33 6.68 -3.84
N LEU A 128 -6.14 7.75 -3.93
CA LEU A 128 -6.85 8.35 -2.80
C LEU A 128 -8.34 8.43 -3.11
N LEU A 129 -9.14 8.12 -2.11
CA LEU A 129 -10.58 8.36 -2.12
C LEU A 129 -10.94 9.30 -0.97
N PHE A 130 -11.86 10.20 -1.24
CA PHE A 130 -12.31 11.22 -0.32
C PHE A 130 -13.83 11.15 -0.16
N GLU A 131 -14.31 11.44 1.02
CA GLU A 131 -15.76 11.55 1.31
C GLU A 131 -16.25 13.02 1.22
N ASP A 132 -15.47 13.90 0.57
CA ASP A 132 -15.78 15.33 0.44
C ASP A 132 -16.59 15.70 -0.81
N GLY A 133 -16.92 14.73 -1.65
CA GLY A 133 -17.69 14.91 -2.89
C GLY A 133 -16.94 15.65 -4.01
N ILE A 134 -15.66 15.95 -3.83
CA ILE A 134 -14.85 16.62 -4.84
C ILE A 134 -14.23 15.58 -5.77
N ASP A 135 -14.55 15.67 -7.06
CA ASP A 135 -13.91 14.82 -8.07
C ASP A 135 -12.47 15.31 -8.34
N ARG A 136 -11.52 14.41 -8.21
CA ARG A 136 -10.09 14.68 -8.45
C ARG A 136 -9.55 13.70 -9.48
N ASN A 137 -8.87 14.23 -10.47
CA ASN A 137 -8.17 13.38 -11.43
C ASN A 137 -6.93 12.70 -10.80
N GLN A 138 -6.32 11.76 -11.52
CA GLN A 138 -5.22 10.96 -10.99
C GLN A 138 -3.99 11.79 -10.65
N ASP A 139 -3.66 12.82 -11.43
CA ASP A 139 -2.51 13.71 -11.17
C ASP A 139 -2.68 14.47 -9.86
N GLN A 140 -3.89 14.97 -9.61
CA GLN A 140 -4.23 15.67 -8.36
C GLN A 140 -4.13 14.71 -7.16
N LYS A 141 -4.61 13.48 -7.29
CA LYS A 141 -4.50 12.46 -6.24
C LYS A 141 -3.04 12.13 -5.94
N LEU A 142 -2.21 11.93 -6.97
CA LEU A 142 -0.79 11.65 -6.80
C LEU A 142 -0.03 12.82 -6.14
N ALA A 143 -0.38 14.06 -6.47
CA ALA A 143 0.19 15.24 -5.80
C ALA A 143 -0.18 15.26 -4.31
N LEU A 144 -1.43 14.93 -3.97
CA LEU A 144 -1.89 14.84 -2.58
C LEU A 144 -1.25 13.66 -1.82
N ILE A 145 -1.02 12.52 -2.47
CA ILE A 145 -0.26 11.41 -1.88
C ILE A 145 1.13 11.88 -1.46
N LYS A 146 1.84 12.62 -2.33
CA LYS A 146 3.16 13.19 -2.01
C LYS A 146 3.10 14.15 -0.81
N THR A 147 2.04 14.92 -0.70
CA THR A 147 1.85 15.86 0.41
C THR A 147 1.54 15.17 1.73
N TYR A 148 0.62 14.20 1.71
CA TYR A 148 0.11 13.56 2.93
C TYR A 148 1.01 12.43 3.44
N ILE A 149 1.77 11.80 2.54
CA ILE A 149 2.55 10.59 2.80
C ILE A 149 4.01 10.83 2.38
N CYS A 150 4.61 11.91 2.81
CA CYS A 150 5.91 12.44 2.36
C CYS A 150 7.08 11.43 2.39
N LYS A 151 7.03 10.38 3.21
CA LYS A 151 8.13 9.41 3.36
C LYS A 151 8.28 8.41 2.21
N ILE A 152 7.30 8.28 1.33
CA ILE A 152 7.27 7.18 0.34
C ILE A 152 7.92 7.55 -1.00
N PHE A 153 8.03 8.83 -1.33
CA PHE A 153 8.44 9.30 -2.68
C PHE A 153 9.84 9.91 -2.77
N THR A 154 10.64 9.88 -1.72
CA THR A 154 11.97 10.54 -1.75
C THR A 154 13.06 9.71 -2.43
N ASN A 155 12.77 8.52 -2.95
CA ASN A 155 13.75 7.61 -3.58
C ASN A 155 13.27 6.97 -4.90
N LEU A 156 12.50 7.67 -5.72
CA LEU A 156 12.24 7.30 -7.11
C LEU A 156 12.70 8.37 -8.08
#